data_f71a0df92c7cc85730da2197c92d3002
#
_entry.id   f71a0df92c7cc85730da2197c92d3002
#
_cell.length_a   1.000
_cell.length_b   1.000
_cell.length_c   1.000
_cell.angle_alpha   90.00
_cell.angle_beta   90.00
_cell.angle_gamma   90.00
#
_symmetry.space_group_name_H-M   'P 1'
#
loop_
_entity.id
_entity.type
_entity.pdbx_description
1 polymer ?
#
loop_
_entity_poly.entity_id
_entity_poly.type
_entity_poly.pdbx_seq_one_letter_code
_entity_poly.pdbx_strand_id
1 'polypeptide(L)'
;MKILIAYGSKGKFFHMQQFSNALKELDIECMLVQDSDYSTGFPSKKISELIPNNKFKNLINEFKPDGIFVDRQSHFGLDAIKEKIPLFVLLRGHYWSELEWAKKTIHSNFKDKIILWFKNRTAEKCFEQASAIFPISNYLVDIIKQHHPHQKTPVFFEGINHLELDSTKKMELKHPCVGLLQDANWWGKTKEMLILKKVLKKMPNITFYWAGDGPYTHRIVDELSEFKNFQWLGRLQYPEKVSKFLTSIDIYALISGMDLAPLTLKEAQLMKKPVLATDVGGIYEMMEDKVTGFLIKENDPNDLIKKLTILLEDENLRKKMGENGNKFVVKKFNWNIIAKKFIENIEPYIKK
;
A
#
# COMPACT_ATOMS: atom_id res chain seq x y z
N MET A 1 18.67 -15.86 14.71
CA MET A 1 18.26 -15.69 13.31
C MET A 1 18.61 -14.29 12.86
N LYS A 2 19.20 -14.15 11.68
CA LYS A 2 19.60 -12.87 11.07
C LYS A 2 18.86 -12.62 9.77
N ILE A 3 18.10 -11.55 9.69
CA ILE A 3 17.32 -11.20 8.50
C ILE A 3 17.83 -9.89 7.90
N LEU A 4 18.25 -9.95 6.65
CA LEU A 4 18.60 -8.77 5.87
C LEU A 4 17.36 -8.27 5.12
N ILE A 5 16.96 -7.03 5.40
CA ILE A 5 15.78 -6.40 4.79
C ILE A 5 16.26 -5.35 3.79
N ALA A 6 15.89 -5.51 2.51
CA ALA A 6 16.24 -4.53 1.48
C ALA A 6 15.02 -3.77 0.98
N TYR A 7 15.06 -2.44 1.06
CA TYR A 7 13.99 -1.57 0.55
C TYR A 7 14.41 -0.85 -0.73
N GLY A 8 13.44 -0.65 -1.63
CA GLY A 8 13.71 -0.12 -2.98
C GLY A 8 13.68 1.40 -3.10
N SER A 9 13.05 2.11 -2.18
CA SER A 9 12.96 3.57 -2.23
C SER A 9 12.84 4.18 -0.84
N LYS A 10 13.28 5.44 -0.71
CA LYS A 10 13.21 6.19 0.57
C LYS A 10 11.78 6.26 1.14
N GLY A 11 10.75 6.34 0.29
CA GLY A 11 9.36 6.33 0.76
C GLY A 11 8.90 5.01 1.39
N LYS A 12 9.65 3.92 1.21
CA LYS A 12 9.36 2.62 1.82
C LYS A 12 10.17 2.35 3.09
N PHE A 13 11.23 3.13 3.32
CA PHE A 13 12.10 2.99 4.48
C PHE A 13 11.33 2.90 5.79
N PHE A 14 10.41 3.81 5.99
CA PHE A 14 9.66 3.94 7.23
C PHE A 14 8.87 2.66 7.59
N HIS A 15 8.11 2.10 6.64
CA HIS A 15 7.37 0.85 6.88
C HIS A 15 8.29 -0.34 7.12
N MET A 16 9.41 -0.42 6.38
CA MET A 16 10.40 -1.48 6.58
C MET A 16 11.13 -1.32 7.91
N GLN A 17 11.34 -0.09 8.38
CA GLN A 17 11.91 0.17 9.71
C GLN A 17 10.98 -0.29 10.83
N GLN A 18 9.67 -0.02 10.72
CA GLN A 18 8.68 -0.51 11.69
C GLN A 18 8.65 -2.03 11.74
N PHE A 19 8.66 -2.68 10.58
CA PHE A 19 8.75 -4.13 10.50
C PHE A 19 10.04 -4.65 11.11
N SER A 20 11.19 -4.05 10.80
CA SER A 20 12.48 -4.40 11.39
C SER A 20 12.48 -4.24 12.91
N ASN A 21 11.85 -3.20 13.44
CA ASN A 21 11.73 -2.99 14.89
C ASN A 21 10.89 -4.10 15.53
N ALA A 22 9.76 -4.45 14.92
CA ALA A 22 8.91 -5.53 15.42
C ALA A 22 9.61 -6.91 15.39
N LEU A 23 10.48 -7.16 14.42
CA LEU A 23 11.31 -8.37 14.39
C LEU A 23 12.37 -8.37 15.52
N LYS A 24 12.97 -7.21 15.82
CA LYS A 24 13.93 -7.06 16.91
C LYS A 24 13.29 -7.31 18.29
N GLU A 25 12.01 -6.93 18.46
CA GLU A 25 11.25 -7.27 19.68
C GLU A 25 11.02 -8.78 19.85
N LEU A 26 11.22 -9.57 18.79
CA LEU A 26 11.17 -11.04 18.78
C LEU A 26 12.57 -11.68 18.81
N ASP A 27 13.60 -10.94 19.23
CA ASP A 27 14.99 -11.38 19.28
C ASP A 27 15.59 -11.79 17.92
N ILE A 28 15.06 -11.22 16.82
CA ILE A 28 15.59 -11.40 15.48
C ILE A 28 16.57 -10.27 15.16
N GLU A 29 17.81 -10.62 14.85
CA GLU A 29 18.82 -9.65 14.39
C GLU A 29 18.47 -9.18 12.97
N CYS A 30 18.19 -7.89 12.78
CA CYS A 30 17.80 -7.33 11.51
C CYS A 30 18.73 -6.20 11.08
N MET A 31 19.12 -6.23 9.80
CA MET A 31 19.78 -5.12 9.13
C MET A 31 18.88 -4.61 8.00
N LEU A 32 18.67 -3.30 7.94
CA LEU A 32 17.84 -2.63 6.94
C LEU A 32 18.74 -1.84 5.99
N VAL A 33 18.68 -2.14 4.68
CA VAL A 33 19.53 -1.52 3.65
C VAL A 33 18.71 -1.06 2.45
N GLN A 34 19.19 -0.05 1.73
CA GLN A 34 18.66 0.31 0.42
C GLN A 34 19.26 -0.61 -0.64
N ASP A 35 18.43 -1.31 -1.42
CA ASP A 35 18.88 -2.32 -2.39
C ASP A 35 19.87 -1.79 -3.43
N SER A 36 19.63 -0.57 -3.95
CA SER A 36 20.49 0.07 -4.97
C SER A 36 21.88 0.47 -4.49
N ASP A 37 22.13 0.50 -3.19
CA ASP A 37 23.46 0.86 -2.66
C ASP A 37 24.44 -0.32 -2.75
N TYR A 38 23.92 -1.55 -2.82
CA TYR A 38 24.69 -2.79 -2.80
C TYR A 38 24.63 -3.58 -4.10
N SER A 39 23.49 -3.56 -4.80
CA SER A 39 23.30 -4.33 -6.03
C SER A 39 22.72 -3.47 -7.13
N THR A 40 23.41 -3.47 -8.24
CA THR A 40 23.04 -2.69 -9.42
C THR A 40 23.26 -3.51 -10.69
N GLY A 41 22.62 -3.10 -11.78
CA GLY A 41 22.74 -3.79 -13.05
C GLY A 41 21.85 -3.18 -14.12
N PHE A 42 21.92 -3.71 -15.32
CA PHE A 42 21.07 -3.24 -16.43
C PHE A 42 19.62 -3.66 -16.22
N PRO A 43 18.66 -2.76 -16.46
CA PRO A 43 18.83 -1.38 -16.93
C PRO A 43 19.10 -0.38 -15.80
N SER A 44 20.08 0.48 -16.00
CA SER A 44 20.37 1.61 -15.12
C SER A 44 20.60 2.89 -15.92
N LYS A 45 20.32 4.04 -15.29
CA LYS A 45 20.58 5.37 -15.84
C LYS A 45 22.05 5.79 -15.69
N LYS A 46 22.80 5.15 -14.79
CA LYS A 46 24.18 5.49 -14.47
C LYS A 46 25.11 4.37 -14.94
N ILE A 47 26.12 4.72 -15.72
CA ILE A 47 27.15 3.78 -16.20
C ILE A 47 27.86 3.10 -15.03
N SER A 48 28.15 3.85 -13.94
CA SER A 48 28.77 3.29 -12.74
C SER A 48 27.99 2.16 -12.08
N GLU A 49 26.68 2.13 -12.28
CA GLU A 49 25.80 1.06 -11.74
C GLU A 49 25.83 -0.21 -12.61
N LEU A 50 26.45 -0.16 -13.79
CA LEU A 50 26.64 -1.31 -14.68
C LEU A 50 27.98 -2.03 -14.40
N ILE A 51 28.89 -1.40 -13.64
CA ILE A 51 30.20 -1.98 -13.29
C ILE A 51 30.00 -2.97 -12.13
N PRO A 52 30.42 -4.23 -12.29
CA PRO A 52 30.38 -5.20 -11.20
C PRO A 52 31.17 -4.70 -9.98
N ASN A 53 30.59 -4.85 -8.80
CA ASN A 53 31.23 -4.50 -7.54
C ASN A 53 31.02 -5.59 -6.50
N ASN A 54 31.82 -5.58 -5.43
CA ASN A 54 31.76 -6.58 -4.37
C ASN A 54 30.91 -6.13 -3.16
N LYS A 55 30.17 -5.03 -3.26
CA LYS A 55 29.45 -4.47 -2.13
C LYS A 55 28.44 -5.45 -1.53
N PHE A 56 27.68 -6.15 -2.38
CA PHE A 56 26.74 -7.18 -1.91
C PHE A 56 27.47 -8.31 -1.20
N LYS A 57 28.57 -8.84 -1.77
CA LYS A 57 29.36 -9.92 -1.14
C LYS A 57 29.95 -9.48 0.19
N ASN A 58 30.48 -8.26 0.26
CA ASN A 58 31.02 -7.72 1.52
C ASN A 58 29.92 -7.63 2.57
N LEU A 59 28.72 -7.12 2.22
CA LEU A 59 27.57 -7.06 3.11
C LEU A 59 27.17 -8.45 3.64
N ILE A 60 27.11 -9.46 2.77
CA ILE A 60 26.75 -10.83 3.17
C ILE A 60 27.82 -11.45 4.06
N ASN A 61 29.09 -11.25 3.74
CA ASN A 61 30.21 -11.78 4.54
C ASN A 61 30.27 -11.16 5.94
N GLU A 62 29.93 -9.87 6.06
CA GLU A 62 29.90 -9.15 7.33
C GLU A 62 28.67 -9.53 8.16
N PHE A 63 27.47 -9.43 7.60
CA PHE A 63 26.22 -9.65 8.34
C PHE A 63 25.85 -11.13 8.50
N LYS A 64 26.18 -11.98 7.51
CA LYS A 64 25.87 -13.41 7.45
C LYS A 64 24.37 -13.69 7.67
N PRO A 65 23.48 -13.16 6.80
CA PRO A 65 22.04 -13.34 6.97
C PRO A 65 21.61 -14.79 6.75
N ASP A 66 20.67 -15.26 7.55
CA ASP A 66 20.00 -16.56 7.36
C ASP A 66 18.96 -16.47 6.23
N GLY A 67 18.42 -15.27 5.96
CA GLY A 67 17.48 -15.01 4.88
C GLY A 67 17.43 -13.52 4.50
N ILE A 68 16.97 -13.26 3.29
CA ILE A 68 16.86 -11.92 2.72
C ILE A 68 15.40 -11.62 2.36
N PHE A 69 14.84 -10.54 2.91
CA PHE A 69 13.51 -10.03 2.59
C PHE A 69 13.63 -8.75 1.77
N VAL A 70 13.05 -8.75 0.57
CA VAL A 70 13.11 -7.61 -0.36
C VAL A 70 11.72 -7.01 -0.58
N ASP A 71 11.60 -5.68 -0.58
CA ASP A 71 10.32 -5.00 -0.79
C ASP A 71 9.98 -4.81 -2.28
N ARG A 72 10.88 -5.26 -3.16
CA ARG A 72 10.68 -5.28 -4.62
C ARG A 72 11.63 -6.25 -5.30
N GLN A 73 11.29 -6.60 -6.55
CA GLN A 73 12.10 -7.44 -7.42
C GLN A 73 13.21 -6.60 -8.05
N SER A 74 14.45 -6.84 -7.66
CA SER A 74 15.61 -6.07 -8.11
C SER A 74 16.86 -6.94 -8.26
N HIS A 75 17.96 -6.34 -8.69
CA HIS A 75 19.26 -7.02 -8.78
C HIS A 75 19.74 -7.52 -7.43
N PHE A 76 19.32 -6.89 -6.33
CA PHE A 76 19.61 -7.37 -4.98
C PHE A 76 19.06 -8.79 -4.74
N GLY A 77 17.82 -9.04 -5.19
CA GLY A 77 17.23 -10.37 -5.15
C GLY A 77 17.98 -11.38 -6.03
N LEU A 78 18.44 -10.96 -7.24
CA LEU A 78 19.24 -11.83 -8.10
C LEU A 78 20.59 -12.18 -7.47
N ASP A 79 21.22 -11.26 -6.75
CA ASP A 79 22.49 -11.50 -6.08
C ASP A 79 22.28 -12.42 -4.86
N ALA A 80 21.17 -12.28 -4.11
CA ALA A 80 20.78 -13.22 -3.07
C ALA A 80 20.65 -14.66 -3.59
N ILE A 81 20.01 -14.82 -4.75
CA ILE A 81 19.85 -16.11 -5.43
C ILE A 81 21.21 -16.72 -5.81
N LYS A 82 22.12 -15.90 -6.37
CA LYS A 82 23.48 -16.37 -6.75
C LYS A 82 24.28 -16.85 -5.54
N GLU A 83 24.16 -16.18 -4.41
CA GLU A 83 24.82 -16.55 -3.15
C GLU A 83 24.06 -17.65 -2.39
N LYS A 84 22.98 -18.19 -2.97
CA LYS A 84 22.14 -19.27 -2.42
C LYS A 84 21.56 -18.98 -1.03
N ILE A 85 21.25 -17.72 -0.76
CA ILE A 85 20.59 -17.28 0.46
C ILE A 85 19.08 -17.31 0.23
N PRO A 86 18.27 -17.88 1.15
CA PRO A 86 16.82 -17.86 1.05
C PRO A 86 16.27 -16.46 0.78
N LEU A 87 15.57 -16.29 -0.37
CA LEU A 87 14.99 -15.02 -0.80
C LEU A 87 13.50 -15.01 -0.55
N PHE A 88 13.02 -13.98 0.13
CA PHE A 88 11.62 -13.69 0.39
C PHE A 88 11.24 -12.36 -0.28
N VAL A 89 10.24 -12.40 -1.16
CA VAL A 89 9.88 -11.25 -2.01
C VAL A 89 8.53 -10.70 -1.59
N LEU A 90 8.49 -9.44 -1.12
CA LEU A 90 7.24 -8.74 -0.85
C LEU A 90 6.61 -8.26 -2.16
N LEU A 91 5.34 -8.58 -2.38
CA LEU A 91 4.58 -8.11 -3.52
C LEU A 91 3.48 -7.14 -3.07
N ARG A 92 3.68 -5.84 -3.37
CA ARG A 92 2.79 -4.74 -2.95
C ARG A 92 1.77 -4.31 -4.01
N GLY A 93 1.97 -4.69 -5.26
CA GLY A 93 1.16 -4.26 -6.39
C GLY A 93 0.72 -5.42 -7.28
N HIS A 94 -0.24 -5.17 -8.14
CA HIS A 94 -0.61 -6.11 -9.19
C HIS A 94 0.42 -6.02 -10.34
N TYR A 95 1.63 -6.56 -10.10
CA TYR A 95 2.82 -6.43 -10.94
C TYR A 95 2.52 -6.60 -12.43
N TRP A 96 1.81 -7.65 -12.82
CA TRP A 96 1.54 -7.98 -14.22
C TRP A 96 0.60 -6.97 -14.88
N SER A 97 -0.45 -6.50 -14.19
CA SER A 97 -1.31 -5.43 -14.71
C SER A 97 -0.58 -4.09 -14.82
N GLU A 98 0.26 -3.78 -13.84
CA GLU A 98 1.11 -2.57 -13.87
C GLU A 98 2.11 -2.63 -15.04
N LEU A 99 2.68 -3.81 -15.31
CA LEU A 99 3.57 -4.06 -16.45
C LEU A 99 2.85 -3.84 -17.77
N GLU A 100 1.64 -4.41 -17.96
CA GLU A 100 0.84 -4.22 -19.16
C GLU A 100 0.43 -2.77 -19.38
N TRP A 101 0.05 -2.09 -18.30
CA TRP A 101 -0.25 -0.67 -18.34
C TRP A 101 0.98 0.15 -18.74
N ALA A 102 2.14 -0.14 -18.14
CA ALA A 102 3.39 0.55 -18.42
C ALA A 102 3.81 0.38 -19.91
N LYS A 103 3.63 -0.80 -20.48
CA LYS A 103 3.85 -1.06 -21.93
C LYS A 103 3.00 -0.15 -22.82
N LYS A 104 1.75 0.11 -22.42
CA LYS A 104 0.78 0.88 -23.22
C LYS A 104 0.90 2.39 -23.04
N THR A 105 1.50 2.87 -21.94
CA THR A 105 1.48 4.30 -21.57
C THR A 105 2.86 4.92 -21.44
N ILE A 106 3.67 4.46 -20.51
CA ILE A 106 4.95 5.09 -20.14
C ILE A 106 6.08 4.63 -21.07
N HIS A 107 6.07 3.36 -21.48
CA HIS A 107 7.13 2.72 -22.27
C HIS A 107 6.63 2.38 -23.67
N SER A 108 6.19 3.41 -24.42
CA SER A 108 5.62 3.22 -25.76
C SER A 108 6.68 3.11 -26.86
N ASN A 109 7.85 3.72 -26.68
CA ASN A 109 8.94 3.66 -27.67
C ASN A 109 9.78 2.38 -27.57
N PHE A 110 10.54 2.05 -28.61
CA PHE A 110 11.30 0.80 -28.71
C PHE A 110 12.36 0.64 -27.61
N LYS A 111 13.08 1.71 -27.28
CA LYS A 111 14.13 1.68 -26.24
C LYS A 111 13.52 1.37 -24.86
N ASP A 112 12.41 2.01 -24.54
CA ASP A 112 11.73 1.80 -23.27
C ASP A 112 11.13 0.38 -23.16
N LYS A 113 10.67 -0.19 -24.25
CA LYS A 113 10.21 -1.60 -24.29
C LYS A 113 11.34 -2.58 -23.98
N ILE A 114 12.54 -2.34 -24.49
CA ILE A 114 13.74 -3.15 -24.17
C ILE A 114 14.05 -3.03 -22.66
N ILE A 115 14.08 -1.81 -22.11
CA ILE A 115 14.33 -1.57 -20.70
C ILE A 115 13.30 -2.32 -19.84
N LEU A 116 12.02 -2.22 -20.21
CA LEU A 116 10.93 -2.88 -19.51
C LEU A 116 11.05 -4.42 -19.58
N TRP A 117 11.48 -4.96 -20.73
CA TRP A 117 11.72 -6.39 -20.88
C TRP A 117 12.81 -6.90 -19.92
N PHE A 118 13.94 -6.17 -19.80
CA PHE A 118 15.00 -6.55 -18.85
C PHE A 118 14.54 -6.43 -17.39
N LYS A 119 13.77 -5.39 -17.05
CA LYS A 119 13.17 -5.26 -15.70
C LYS A 119 12.23 -6.44 -15.41
N ASN A 120 11.38 -6.78 -16.38
CA ASN A 120 10.48 -7.92 -16.23
C ASN A 120 11.26 -9.23 -16.05
N ARG A 121 12.31 -9.47 -16.85
CA ARG A 121 13.16 -10.66 -16.70
C ARG A 121 13.81 -10.75 -15.32
N THR A 122 14.25 -9.63 -14.76
CA THR A 122 14.78 -9.59 -13.38
C THR A 122 13.70 -9.95 -12.37
N ALA A 123 12.50 -9.38 -12.52
CA ALA A 123 11.39 -9.65 -11.62
C ALA A 123 10.93 -11.10 -11.68
N GLU A 124 10.71 -11.64 -12.88
CA GLU A 124 10.31 -13.05 -13.08
C GLU A 124 11.31 -14.02 -12.45
N LYS A 125 12.62 -13.80 -12.65
CA LYS A 125 13.64 -14.62 -11.98
C LYS A 125 13.57 -14.54 -10.45
N CYS A 126 13.30 -13.35 -9.88
CA CYS A 126 13.10 -13.22 -8.44
C CYS A 126 11.87 -14.00 -7.98
N PHE A 127 10.75 -13.94 -8.72
CA PHE A 127 9.55 -14.68 -8.39
C PHE A 127 9.74 -16.20 -8.50
N GLU A 128 10.34 -16.67 -9.60
CA GLU A 128 10.57 -18.10 -9.85
C GLU A 128 11.47 -18.75 -8.80
N GLN A 129 12.51 -18.04 -8.33
CA GLN A 129 13.56 -18.58 -7.46
C GLN A 129 13.45 -18.11 -6.00
N ALA A 130 12.43 -17.33 -5.66
CA ALA A 130 12.14 -16.99 -4.28
C ALA A 130 11.77 -18.24 -3.47
N SER A 131 12.19 -18.29 -2.23
CA SER A 131 11.74 -19.30 -1.25
C SER A 131 10.26 -19.15 -0.94
N ALA A 132 9.77 -17.89 -0.90
CA ALA A 132 8.36 -17.54 -0.85
C ALA A 132 8.12 -16.12 -1.38
N ILE A 133 6.93 -15.89 -1.94
CA ILE A 133 6.43 -14.56 -2.30
C ILE A 133 5.39 -14.14 -1.24
N PHE A 134 5.54 -12.95 -0.68
CA PHE A 134 4.67 -12.40 0.35
C PHE A 134 3.75 -11.33 -0.23
N PRO A 135 2.55 -11.66 -0.72
CA PRO A 135 1.57 -10.67 -1.15
C PRO A 135 0.96 -9.90 0.03
N ILE A 136 0.59 -8.64 -0.20
CA ILE A 136 -0.02 -7.79 0.84
C ILE A 136 -1.52 -8.03 1.05
N SER A 137 -2.14 -8.91 0.27
CA SER A 137 -3.56 -9.29 0.38
C SER A 137 -3.78 -10.71 -0.19
N ASN A 138 -4.87 -11.37 0.24
CA ASN A 138 -5.27 -12.65 -0.34
C ASN A 138 -5.68 -12.50 -1.82
N TYR A 139 -6.24 -11.35 -2.21
CA TYR A 139 -6.52 -11.04 -3.60
C TYR A 139 -5.28 -11.25 -4.51
N LEU A 140 -4.09 -10.86 -4.04
CA LEU A 140 -2.85 -11.06 -4.80
C LEU A 140 -2.37 -12.51 -4.82
N VAL A 141 -2.78 -13.36 -3.88
CA VAL A 141 -2.43 -14.79 -3.88
C VAL A 141 -2.94 -15.44 -5.16
N ASP A 142 -4.20 -15.21 -5.52
CA ASP A 142 -4.82 -15.79 -6.72
C ASP A 142 -4.11 -15.30 -7.99
N ILE A 143 -3.73 -14.02 -8.03
CA ILE A 143 -2.96 -13.45 -9.13
C ILE A 143 -1.57 -14.09 -9.25
N ILE A 144 -0.85 -14.26 -8.13
CA ILE A 144 0.46 -14.94 -8.15
C ILE A 144 0.31 -16.37 -8.65
N LYS A 145 -0.71 -17.10 -8.20
CA LYS A 145 -0.95 -18.49 -8.60
C LYS A 145 -1.23 -18.67 -10.10
N GLN A 146 -1.79 -17.66 -10.76
CA GLN A 146 -1.97 -17.67 -12.21
C GLN A 146 -0.63 -17.61 -12.97
N HIS A 147 0.38 -16.93 -12.43
CA HIS A 147 1.70 -16.75 -13.06
C HIS A 147 2.76 -17.74 -12.52
N HIS A 148 2.71 -18.03 -11.22
CA HIS A 148 3.66 -18.89 -10.52
C HIS A 148 2.92 -19.90 -9.61
N PRO A 149 2.27 -20.94 -10.18
CA PRO A 149 1.38 -21.85 -9.45
C PRO A 149 2.04 -22.63 -8.34
N HIS A 150 3.34 -22.87 -8.42
CA HIS A 150 4.11 -23.67 -7.44
C HIS A 150 4.69 -22.83 -6.30
N GLN A 151 4.65 -21.50 -6.39
CA GLN A 151 5.22 -20.63 -5.37
C GLN A 151 4.42 -20.66 -4.06
N LYS A 152 5.15 -20.61 -2.95
CA LYS A 152 4.55 -20.39 -1.63
C LYS A 152 4.19 -18.92 -1.49
N THR A 153 2.96 -18.65 -1.07
CA THR A 153 2.39 -17.29 -1.06
C THR A 153 1.75 -16.94 0.28
N PRO A 154 2.52 -16.97 1.41
CA PRO A 154 2.00 -16.51 2.69
C PRO A 154 1.69 -15.02 2.65
N VAL A 155 0.50 -14.64 3.10
CA VAL A 155 0.07 -13.23 3.07
C VAL A 155 0.82 -12.41 4.12
N PHE A 156 1.38 -11.29 3.68
CA PHE A 156 2.04 -10.29 4.51
C PHE A 156 1.20 -9.01 4.56
N PHE A 157 0.26 -8.93 5.46
CA PHE A 157 -0.44 -7.68 5.70
C PHE A 157 0.52 -6.62 6.23
N GLU A 158 0.58 -5.46 5.55
CA GLU A 158 1.38 -4.35 6.06
C GLU A 158 0.76 -3.84 7.37
N GLY A 159 1.60 -3.72 8.39
CA GLY A 159 1.19 -3.21 9.69
C GLY A 159 0.93 -1.71 9.69
N ILE A 160 0.32 -1.26 10.77
CA ILE A 160 0.12 0.16 11.04
C ILE A 160 0.63 0.47 12.46
N ASN A 161 1.25 1.64 12.62
CA ASN A 161 1.68 2.12 13.93
C ASN A 161 0.68 3.12 14.50
N HIS A 162 0.05 2.75 15.61
CA HIS A 162 -0.93 3.60 16.28
C HIS A 162 -0.32 4.72 17.11
N LEU A 163 0.99 4.71 17.33
CA LEU A 163 1.68 5.79 18.10
C LEU A 163 1.96 7.04 17.25
N GLU A 164 1.78 6.98 15.94
CA GLU A 164 2.13 8.10 15.04
C GLU A 164 0.97 9.03 14.72
N LEU A 165 -0.25 8.56 14.85
CA LEU A 165 -1.43 9.36 14.57
C LEU A 165 -1.96 9.95 15.89
N ASP A 166 -1.80 11.27 16.04
CA ASP A 166 -2.29 12.02 17.21
C ASP A 166 -3.75 12.43 17.00
N SER A 167 -4.66 11.87 17.81
CA SER A 167 -6.09 12.14 17.73
C SER A 167 -6.51 13.44 18.47
N THR A 168 -5.60 14.13 19.12
CA THR A 168 -5.92 15.33 19.92
C THR A 168 -5.99 16.61 19.10
N LYS A 169 -5.27 16.68 17.99
CA LYS A 169 -5.19 17.86 17.13
C LYS A 169 -6.20 17.78 15.98
N LYS A 170 -6.92 18.87 15.76
CA LYS A 170 -7.95 18.98 14.71
C LYS A 170 -7.57 20.01 13.64
N MET A 171 -8.16 19.85 12.46
CA MET A 171 -8.20 20.81 11.37
C MET A 171 -9.59 21.46 11.37
N GLU A 172 -9.69 22.74 11.08
CA GLU A 172 -10.97 23.41 10.94
C GLU A 172 -11.62 23.02 9.60
N LEU A 173 -12.74 22.31 9.68
CA LEU A 173 -13.51 21.84 8.52
C LEU A 173 -14.99 22.20 8.70
N LYS A 174 -15.68 22.43 7.58
CA LYS A 174 -17.13 22.64 7.57
C LYS A 174 -17.85 21.28 7.62
N HIS A 175 -18.69 21.11 8.64
CA HIS A 175 -19.46 19.89 8.86
C HIS A 175 -20.93 20.04 8.39
N PRO A 176 -21.63 18.92 8.08
CA PRO A 176 -21.09 17.57 8.04
C PRO A 176 -20.16 17.38 6.84
N CYS A 177 -19.13 16.53 6.99
CA CYS A 177 -18.13 16.37 5.95
C CYS A 177 -17.66 14.92 5.74
N VAL A 178 -17.23 14.66 4.50
CA VAL A 178 -16.61 13.42 4.06
C VAL A 178 -15.16 13.70 3.65
N GLY A 179 -14.21 12.96 4.17
CA GLY A 179 -12.81 13.08 3.81
C GLY A 179 -12.35 11.96 2.90
N LEU A 180 -11.64 12.32 1.84
CA LEU A 180 -10.91 11.41 0.95
C LEU A 180 -9.41 11.64 1.14
N LEU A 181 -8.65 10.58 1.39
CA LEU A 181 -7.19 10.63 1.50
C LEU A 181 -6.61 9.59 0.54
N GLN A 182 -6.34 9.99 -0.69
CA GLN A 182 -5.84 9.12 -1.75
C GLN A 182 -5.09 9.88 -2.83
N ASP A 183 -3.97 9.33 -3.31
CA ASP A 183 -3.19 9.89 -4.40
C ASP A 183 -3.82 9.62 -5.77
N ALA A 184 -3.58 10.53 -6.73
CA ALA A 184 -4.01 10.45 -8.13
C ALA A 184 -2.85 10.00 -9.05
N ASN A 185 -2.16 8.92 -8.68
CA ASN A 185 -0.95 8.46 -9.37
C ASN A 185 -1.25 7.57 -10.59
N TRP A 186 -2.42 6.95 -10.64
CA TRP A 186 -2.81 6.04 -11.70
C TRP A 186 -4.27 6.25 -12.11
N TRP A 187 -4.49 6.49 -13.41
CA TRP A 187 -5.82 6.83 -13.92
C TRP A 187 -6.86 5.73 -13.68
N GLY A 188 -6.49 4.46 -13.84
CA GLY A 188 -7.39 3.34 -13.57
C GLY A 188 -7.97 3.34 -12.16
N LYS A 189 -7.18 3.80 -11.18
CA LYS A 189 -7.59 3.99 -9.78
C LYS A 189 -8.40 5.27 -9.60
N THR A 190 -7.86 6.38 -10.12
CA THR A 190 -8.32 7.76 -9.82
C THR A 190 -9.65 8.10 -10.50
N LYS A 191 -9.92 7.57 -11.70
CA LYS A 191 -11.12 7.87 -12.48
C LYS A 191 -12.42 7.57 -11.73
N GLU A 192 -12.41 6.63 -10.78
CA GLU A 192 -13.56 6.26 -9.96
C GLU A 192 -14.07 7.45 -9.14
N MET A 193 -13.20 8.39 -8.77
CA MET A 193 -13.60 9.61 -8.06
C MET A 193 -14.61 10.47 -8.86
N LEU A 194 -14.72 10.30 -10.17
CA LEU A 194 -15.68 11.05 -11.00
C LEU A 194 -17.14 10.72 -10.69
N ILE A 195 -17.43 9.59 -10.02
CA ILE A 195 -18.78 9.31 -9.50
C ILE A 195 -19.25 10.39 -8.52
N LEU A 196 -18.29 11.09 -7.88
CA LEU A 196 -18.59 12.18 -6.95
C LEU A 196 -19.35 13.33 -7.59
N LYS A 197 -19.28 13.56 -8.91
CA LYS A 197 -20.11 14.57 -9.60
C LYS A 197 -21.59 14.44 -9.26
N LYS A 198 -22.13 13.21 -9.35
CA LYS A 198 -23.53 12.94 -9.02
C LYS A 198 -23.81 13.06 -7.54
N VAL A 199 -22.86 12.63 -6.71
CA VAL A 199 -22.97 12.69 -5.24
C VAL A 199 -23.00 14.14 -4.77
N LEU A 200 -22.05 14.97 -5.21
CA LEU A 200 -21.95 16.39 -4.87
C LEU A 200 -23.22 17.17 -5.23
N LYS A 201 -23.76 16.89 -6.43
CA LYS A 201 -25.02 17.50 -6.90
C LYS A 201 -26.22 17.09 -6.04
N LYS A 202 -26.27 15.83 -5.57
CA LYS A 202 -27.39 15.29 -4.78
C LYS A 202 -27.29 15.61 -3.29
N MET A 203 -26.11 15.91 -2.79
CA MET A 203 -25.82 16.16 -1.37
C MET A 203 -25.16 17.54 -1.16
N PRO A 204 -25.80 18.67 -1.56
CA PRO A 204 -25.18 20.00 -1.57
C PRO A 204 -24.82 20.54 -0.19
N ASN A 205 -25.43 20.00 0.86
CA ASN A 205 -25.18 20.38 2.26
C ASN A 205 -24.03 19.61 2.93
N ILE A 206 -23.42 18.65 2.23
CA ILE A 206 -22.31 17.85 2.73
C ILE A 206 -21.03 18.31 2.05
N THR A 207 -20.00 18.63 2.84
CA THR A 207 -18.71 19.06 2.28
C THR A 207 -17.80 17.86 2.08
N PHE A 208 -17.20 17.75 0.90
CA PHE A 208 -16.24 16.71 0.55
C PHE A 208 -14.85 17.32 0.46
N TYR A 209 -13.94 16.80 1.26
CA TYR A 209 -12.53 17.21 1.27
C TYR A 209 -11.67 16.12 0.68
N TRP A 210 -10.91 16.45 -0.36
CA TRP A 210 -9.93 15.54 -0.93
C TRP A 210 -8.52 15.99 -0.60
N ALA A 211 -7.78 15.13 0.12
CA ALA A 211 -6.36 15.25 0.38
C ALA A 211 -5.60 14.22 -0.47
N GLY A 212 -4.73 14.69 -1.34
CA GLY A 212 -3.95 13.87 -2.25
C GLY A 212 -3.43 14.68 -3.43
N ASP A 213 -2.50 14.08 -4.18
CA ASP A 213 -1.87 14.68 -5.33
C ASP A 213 -1.40 13.59 -6.31
N GLY A 214 -0.96 13.99 -7.51
CA GLY A 214 -0.42 13.09 -8.51
C GLY A 214 -0.63 13.58 -9.94
N PRO A 215 -0.13 12.84 -10.94
CA PRO A 215 -0.22 13.23 -12.35
C PRO A 215 -1.64 13.45 -12.88
N TYR A 216 -2.64 12.86 -12.23
CA TYR A 216 -4.05 12.96 -12.65
C TYR A 216 -4.90 13.89 -11.78
N THR A 217 -4.27 14.63 -10.84
CA THR A 217 -4.98 15.56 -9.94
C THR A 217 -5.80 16.58 -10.71
N HIS A 218 -5.22 17.22 -11.74
CA HIS A 218 -5.90 18.23 -12.54
C HIS A 218 -7.19 17.70 -13.17
N ARG A 219 -7.22 16.45 -13.66
CA ARG A 219 -8.42 15.85 -14.26
C ARG A 219 -9.57 15.71 -13.28
N ILE A 220 -9.28 15.50 -12.00
CA ILE A 220 -10.30 15.39 -10.96
C ILE A 220 -10.73 16.77 -10.48
N VAL A 221 -9.77 17.68 -10.26
CA VAL A 221 -10.04 19.03 -9.78
C VAL A 221 -10.86 19.80 -10.82
N ASP A 222 -10.49 19.74 -12.11
CA ASP A 222 -11.21 20.42 -13.20
C ASP A 222 -12.68 20.00 -13.28
N GLU A 223 -12.95 18.72 -12.99
CA GLU A 223 -14.29 18.13 -13.08
C GLU A 223 -15.14 18.31 -11.80
N LEU A 224 -14.51 18.48 -10.63
CA LEU A 224 -15.22 18.54 -9.35
C LEU A 224 -15.24 19.95 -8.73
N SER A 225 -14.36 20.86 -9.13
CA SER A 225 -14.28 22.22 -8.57
C SER A 225 -15.47 23.12 -8.90
N GLU A 226 -16.32 22.76 -9.89
CA GLU A 226 -17.59 23.44 -10.13
C GLU A 226 -18.57 23.30 -8.95
N PHE A 227 -18.40 22.28 -8.11
CA PHE A 227 -19.28 22.05 -6.96
C PHE A 227 -18.74 22.76 -5.71
N LYS A 228 -19.51 23.72 -5.17
CA LYS A 228 -19.14 24.53 -4.00
C LYS A 228 -18.89 23.71 -2.73
N ASN A 229 -19.38 22.48 -2.68
CA ASN A 229 -19.23 21.54 -1.58
C ASN A 229 -18.09 20.52 -1.80
N PHE A 230 -17.22 20.74 -2.80
CA PHE A 230 -15.97 19.99 -2.99
C PHE A 230 -14.77 20.89 -2.72
N GLN A 231 -13.80 20.40 -1.96
CA GLN A 231 -12.56 21.12 -1.65
C GLN A 231 -11.35 20.20 -1.77
N TRP A 232 -10.43 20.56 -2.64
CA TRP A 232 -9.13 19.92 -2.75
C TRP A 232 -8.13 20.59 -1.83
N LEU A 233 -7.48 19.81 -0.94
CA LEU A 233 -6.53 20.27 0.08
C LEU A 233 -5.06 20.10 -0.34
N GLY A 234 -4.81 19.51 -1.53
CA GLY A 234 -3.46 19.14 -1.91
C GLY A 234 -2.91 17.96 -1.10
N ARG A 235 -1.61 17.73 -1.21
CA ARG A 235 -0.92 16.70 -0.43
C ARG A 235 -0.74 17.15 1.03
N LEU A 236 -1.17 16.33 1.97
CA LEU A 236 -0.95 16.54 3.38
C LEU A 236 0.38 15.94 3.85
N GLN A 237 1.08 16.67 4.71
CA GLN A 237 2.32 16.19 5.32
C GLN A 237 2.02 15.10 6.34
N TYR A 238 2.64 13.95 6.16
CA TYR A 238 2.53 12.81 7.09
C TYR A 238 3.59 12.93 8.21
N PRO A 239 3.28 12.53 9.43
CA PRO A 239 1.98 12.06 9.93
C PRO A 239 1.05 13.18 10.43
N GLU A 240 1.58 14.35 10.75
CA GLU A 240 0.88 15.38 11.53
C GLU A 240 -0.38 15.93 10.85
N LYS A 241 -0.27 16.39 9.57
CA LYS A 241 -1.43 16.94 8.87
C LYS A 241 -2.45 15.86 8.50
N VAL A 242 -2.00 14.64 8.24
CA VAL A 242 -2.87 13.48 8.00
C VAL A 242 -3.67 13.14 9.25
N SER A 243 -3.04 13.12 10.43
CA SER A 243 -3.72 12.90 11.71
C SER A 243 -4.80 13.96 11.97
N LYS A 244 -4.44 15.24 11.82
CA LYS A 244 -5.38 16.36 11.98
C LYS A 244 -6.59 16.23 11.06
N PHE A 245 -6.35 15.90 9.80
CA PHE A 245 -7.40 15.72 8.80
C PHE A 245 -8.31 14.55 9.17
N LEU A 246 -7.75 13.36 9.41
CA LEU A 246 -8.52 12.18 9.78
C LEU A 246 -9.29 12.37 11.09
N THR A 247 -8.73 13.08 12.07
CA THR A 247 -9.44 13.41 13.31
C THR A 247 -10.65 14.30 13.05
N SER A 248 -10.57 15.21 12.08
CA SER A 248 -11.58 16.26 11.85
C SER A 248 -12.74 15.83 10.96
N ILE A 249 -12.59 14.85 10.09
CA ILE A 249 -13.68 14.39 9.22
C ILE A 249 -14.74 13.58 9.99
N ASP A 250 -15.98 13.57 9.50
CA ASP A 250 -17.05 12.75 10.08
C ASP A 250 -17.06 11.33 9.52
N ILE A 251 -16.81 11.18 8.22
CA ILE A 251 -16.79 9.92 7.48
C ILE A 251 -15.56 9.90 6.58
N TYR A 252 -14.87 8.78 6.53
CA TYR A 252 -13.81 8.56 5.55
C TYR A 252 -14.34 7.84 4.33
N ALA A 253 -13.98 8.29 3.12
CA ALA A 253 -14.32 7.60 1.88
C ALA A 253 -13.09 7.32 1.04
N LEU A 254 -12.93 6.08 0.57
CA LEU A 254 -11.95 5.64 -0.41
C LEU A 254 -12.67 5.28 -1.71
N ILE A 255 -12.62 6.19 -2.68
CA ILE A 255 -13.29 6.03 -3.97
C ILE A 255 -12.25 5.68 -5.04
N SER A 256 -12.08 4.39 -5.29
CA SER A 256 -10.97 3.87 -6.06
C SER A 256 -11.42 2.76 -7.01
N GLY A 257 -10.99 2.82 -8.29
CA GLY A 257 -11.24 1.75 -9.27
C GLY A 257 -10.30 0.55 -9.15
N MET A 258 -9.30 0.62 -8.28
CA MET A 258 -8.43 -0.50 -7.90
C MET A 258 -7.66 -0.15 -6.63
N ASP A 259 -7.67 -1.05 -5.67
CA ASP A 259 -6.76 -0.99 -4.52
C ASP A 259 -6.52 -2.40 -3.94
N LEU A 260 -5.39 -2.59 -3.27
CA LEU A 260 -4.99 -3.92 -2.79
C LEU A 260 -4.95 -3.99 -1.27
N ALA A 261 -4.33 -3.02 -0.63
CA ALA A 261 -4.26 -2.93 0.83
C ALA A 261 -4.03 -1.47 1.26
N PRO A 262 -5.01 -0.57 1.04
CA PRO A 262 -4.85 0.86 1.26
C PRO A 262 -4.52 1.19 2.71
N LEU A 263 -3.35 1.81 2.94
CA LEU A 263 -2.93 2.23 4.28
C LEU A 263 -3.88 3.28 4.84
N THR A 264 -4.31 4.22 4.00
CA THR A 264 -5.20 5.32 4.41
C THR A 264 -6.55 4.84 4.95
N LEU A 265 -7.05 3.71 4.44
CA LEU A 265 -8.28 3.07 4.97
C LEU A 265 -8.05 2.51 6.39
N LYS A 266 -6.85 1.93 6.64
CA LYS A 266 -6.47 1.46 7.97
C LYS A 266 -6.24 2.63 8.92
N GLU A 267 -5.60 3.71 8.46
CA GLU A 267 -5.38 4.94 9.23
C GLU A 267 -6.69 5.60 9.65
N ALA A 268 -7.67 5.69 8.74
CA ALA A 268 -8.99 6.22 9.07
C ALA A 268 -9.71 5.39 10.14
N GLN A 269 -9.67 4.07 10.03
CA GLN A 269 -10.23 3.16 11.03
C GLN A 269 -9.48 3.26 12.37
N LEU A 270 -8.15 3.40 12.33
CA LEU A 270 -7.35 3.64 13.54
C LEU A 270 -7.80 4.91 14.27
N MET A 271 -8.16 5.96 13.52
CA MET A 271 -8.69 7.23 14.02
C MET A 271 -10.20 7.17 14.33
N LYS A 272 -10.77 5.97 14.45
CA LYS A 272 -12.18 5.70 14.78
C LYS A 272 -13.17 6.35 13.81
N LYS A 273 -12.81 6.45 12.53
CA LYS A 273 -13.75 6.93 11.51
C LYS A 273 -14.50 5.77 10.89
N PRO A 274 -15.84 5.89 10.72
CA PRO A 274 -16.57 4.96 9.87
C PRO A 274 -16.08 5.12 8.45
N VAL A 275 -15.91 4.00 7.72
CA VAL A 275 -15.28 4.01 6.41
C VAL A 275 -16.27 3.59 5.32
N LEU A 276 -16.15 4.24 4.17
CA LEU A 276 -16.79 3.85 2.92
C LEU A 276 -15.70 3.54 1.92
N ALA A 277 -15.73 2.39 1.26
CA ALA A 277 -14.69 2.07 0.29
C ALA A 277 -15.28 1.27 -0.89
N THR A 278 -14.80 1.57 -2.10
CA THR A 278 -15.21 0.82 -3.30
C THR A 278 -14.81 -0.64 -3.17
N ASP A 279 -15.72 -1.57 -3.46
CA ASP A 279 -15.48 -3.01 -3.37
C ASP A 279 -14.69 -3.50 -4.60
N VAL A 280 -13.37 -3.25 -4.56
CA VAL A 280 -12.43 -3.62 -5.61
C VAL A 280 -11.15 -4.19 -5.03
N GLY A 281 -10.54 -5.13 -5.74
CA GLY A 281 -9.24 -5.71 -5.37
C GLY A 281 -9.24 -6.32 -3.97
N GLY A 282 -8.30 -5.90 -3.10
CA GLY A 282 -8.15 -6.40 -1.73
C GLY A 282 -8.82 -5.53 -0.65
N ILE A 283 -9.63 -4.54 -1.03
CA ILE A 283 -10.27 -3.60 -0.07
C ILE A 283 -11.13 -4.35 0.96
N TYR A 284 -11.89 -5.36 0.54
CA TYR A 284 -12.74 -6.17 1.43
C TYR A 284 -11.97 -6.86 2.56
N GLU A 285 -10.65 -7.02 2.41
CA GLU A 285 -9.78 -7.58 3.45
C GLU A 285 -9.34 -6.55 4.49
N MET A 286 -9.49 -5.26 4.17
CA MET A 286 -9.02 -4.13 4.99
C MET A 286 -10.12 -3.52 5.85
N MET A 287 -11.34 -4.01 5.75
CA MET A 287 -12.50 -3.60 6.55
C MET A 287 -13.49 -4.75 6.70
N GLU A 288 -14.48 -4.60 7.57
CA GLU A 288 -15.61 -5.51 7.70
C GLU A 288 -16.90 -4.78 7.28
N ASP A 289 -17.50 -5.22 6.14
CA ASP A 289 -18.73 -4.60 5.63
C ASP A 289 -19.85 -4.62 6.67
N LYS A 290 -20.56 -3.49 6.81
CA LYS A 290 -21.65 -3.25 7.79
C LYS A 290 -21.21 -3.29 9.26
N VAL A 291 -19.93 -3.51 9.56
CA VAL A 291 -19.40 -3.55 10.92
C VAL A 291 -18.47 -2.37 11.18
N THR A 292 -17.51 -2.12 10.29
CA THR A 292 -16.56 -0.99 10.40
C THR A 292 -16.91 0.16 9.46
N GLY A 293 -17.85 -0.05 8.56
CA GLY A 293 -18.30 0.85 7.52
C GLY A 293 -19.05 0.09 6.44
N PHE A 294 -19.08 0.63 5.21
CA PHE A 294 -19.74 -0.02 4.07
C PHE A 294 -18.81 -0.14 2.87
N LEU A 295 -18.83 -1.31 2.22
CA LEU A 295 -18.34 -1.45 0.86
C LEU A 295 -19.29 -0.76 -0.11
N ILE A 296 -18.81 -0.21 -1.21
CA ILE A 296 -19.57 0.53 -2.21
C ILE A 296 -19.37 -0.16 -3.56
N LYS A 297 -20.42 -0.32 -4.33
CA LYS A 297 -20.32 -0.88 -5.68
C LYS A 297 -19.51 0.07 -6.58
N GLU A 298 -18.58 -0.50 -7.35
CA GLU A 298 -17.83 0.23 -8.37
C GLU A 298 -18.78 0.91 -9.37
N ASN A 299 -18.47 2.13 -9.80
CA ASN A 299 -19.26 2.93 -10.71
C ASN A 299 -20.72 3.19 -10.27
N ASP A 300 -21.03 3.08 -8.98
CA ASP A 300 -22.40 3.27 -8.48
C ASP A 300 -22.50 4.46 -7.50
N PRO A 301 -22.71 5.69 -8.01
CA PRO A 301 -22.91 6.87 -7.17
C PRO A 301 -24.19 6.80 -6.33
N ASN A 302 -25.21 6.03 -6.72
CA ASN A 302 -26.44 5.89 -5.93
C ASN A 302 -26.22 5.01 -4.70
N ASP A 303 -25.41 3.95 -4.82
CA ASP A 303 -25.03 3.13 -3.68
C ASP A 303 -24.20 3.94 -2.68
N LEU A 304 -23.27 4.78 -3.17
CA LEU A 304 -22.51 5.71 -2.33
C LEU A 304 -23.45 6.70 -1.61
N ILE A 305 -24.37 7.35 -2.31
CA ILE A 305 -25.35 8.28 -1.72
C ILE A 305 -26.15 7.58 -0.63
N LYS A 306 -26.70 6.40 -0.92
CA LYS A 306 -27.49 5.62 0.04
C LYS A 306 -26.72 5.35 1.33
N LYS A 307 -25.46 4.88 1.22
CA LYS A 307 -24.63 4.52 2.38
C LYS A 307 -24.13 5.75 3.14
N LEU A 308 -23.83 6.84 2.45
CA LEU A 308 -23.56 8.14 3.07
C LEU A 308 -24.76 8.65 3.88
N THR A 309 -25.97 8.60 3.31
CA THR A 309 -27.20 9.01 4.01
C THR A 309 -27.39 8.26 5.31
N ILE A 310 -27.23 6.93 5.29
CA ILE A 310 -27.34 6.10 6.50
C ILE A 310 -26.35 6.57 7.58
N LEU A 311 -25.08 6.81 7.21
CA LEU A 311 -24.08 7.25 8.18
C LEU A 311 -24.28 8.68 8.65
N LEU A 312 -24.79 9.58 7.80
CA LEU A 312 -25.02 10.99 8.15
C LEU A 312 -26.19 11.17 9.09
N GLU A 313 -27.24 10.35 8.95
CA GLU A 313 -28.46 10.40 9.76
C GLU A 313 -28.30 9.72 11.12
N ASP A 314 -27.34 8.79 11.29
CA ASP A 314 -27.14 8.04 12.54
C ASP A 314 -25.75 8.25 13.13
N GLU A 315 -25.64 9.19 14.09
CA GLU A 315 -24.38 9.45 14.79
C GLU A 315 -23.91 8.26 15.64
N ASN A 316 -24.84 7.52 16.26
CA ASN A 316 -24.48 6.38 17.08
C ASN A 316 -23.90 5.26 16.22
N LEU A 317 -24.47 5.03 15.03
CA LEU A 317 -23.93 4.09 14.07
C LEU A 317 -22.51 4.50 13.63
N ARG A 318 -22.28 5.78 13.31
CA ARG A 318 -20.94 6.30 12.98
C ARG A 318 -19.94 6.00 14.08
N LYS A 319 -20.26 6.33 15.33
CA LYS A 319 -19.40 6.05 16.49
C LYS A 319 -19.09 4.58 16.65
N LYS A 320 -20.15 3.73 16.60
CA LYS A 320 -20.02 2.27 16.72
C LYS A 320 -19.14 1.68 15.62
N MET A 321 -19.34 2.07 14.36
CA MET A 321 -18.53 1.60 13.24
C MET A 321 -17.07 2.07 13.36
N GLY A 322 -16.85 3.31 13.76
CA GLY A 322 -15.50 3.84 14.01
C GLY A 322 -14.74 3.07 15.10
N GLU A 323 -15.42 2.76 16.22
CA GLU A 323 -14.82 1.97 17.31
C GLU A 323 -14.54 0.51 16.87
N ASN A 324 -15.44 -0.08 16.11
CA ASN A 324 -15.23 -1.41 15.54
C ASN A 324 -14.04 -1.41 14.58
N GLY A 325 -13.93 -0.38 13.73
CA GLY A 325 -12.82 -0.19 12.80
C GLY A 325 -11.48 -0.11 13.52
N ASN A 326 -11.41 0.65 14.61
CA ASN A 326 -10.20 0.75 15.44
C ASN A 326 -9.81 -0.63 16.01
N LYS A 327 -10.76 -1.34 16.64
CA LYS A 327 -10.52 -2.69 17.17
C LYS A 327 -10.06 -3.67 16.10
N PHE A 328 -10.68 -3.63 14.93
CA PHE A 328 -10.32 -4.47 13.78
C PHE A 328 -8.87 -4.23 13.33
N VAL A 329 -8.50 -2.97 13.13
CA VAL A 329 -7.15 -2.59 12.66
C VAL A 329 -6.08 -2.94 13.70
N VAL A 330 -6.30 -2.60 14.96
CA VAL A 330 -5.35 -2.91 16.06
C VAL A 330 -5.13 -4.41 16.21
N LYS A 331 -6.19 -5.22 16.05
CA LYS A 331 -6.11 -6.68 16.15
C LYS A 331 -5.44 -7.32 14.93
N LYS A 332 -5.72 -6.84 13.71
CA LYS A 332 -5.32 -7.51 12.46
C LYS A 332 -3.99 -7.00 11.90
N PHE A 333 -3.71 -5.70 12.03
CA PHE A 333 -2.57 -5.03 11.38
C PHE A 333 -1.51 -4.54 12.36
N ASN A 334 -1.39 -5.18 13.50
CA ASN A 334 -0.32 -4.93 14.47
C ASN A 334 1.01 -5.52 13.95
N TRP A 335 2.08 -4.71 13.96
CA TRP A 335 3.39 -5.12 13.45
C TRP A 335 3.97 -6.35 14.17
N ASN A 336 3.76 -6.50 15.49
CA ASN A 336 4.28 -7.65 16.25
C ASN A 336 3.59 -8.96 15.84
N ILE A 337 2.28 -8.91 15.56
CA ILE A 337 1.53 -10.06 15.04
C ILE A 337 2.04 -10.43 13.64
N ILE A 338 2.28 -9.43 12.79
CA ILE A 338 2.75 -9.63 11.42
C ILE A 338 4.18 -10.18 11.43
N ALA A 339 5.07 -9.62 12.27
CA ALA A 339 6.44 -10.10 12.43
C ALA A 339 6.48 -11.56 12.89
N LYS A 340 5.66 -11.94 13.87
CA LYS A 340 5.55 -13.33 14.35
C LYS A 340 5.12 -14.27 13.23
N LYS A 341 4.05 -13.94 12.50
CA LYS A 341 3.59 -14.73 11.33
C LYS A 341 4.64 -14.81 10.23
N PHE A 342 5.37 -13.72 9.98
CA PHE A 342 6.46 -13.74 9.01
C PHE A 342 7.54 -14.77 9.41
N ILE A 343 8.00 -14.77 10.67
CA ILE A 343 8.98 -15.73 11.16
C ILE A 343 8.46 -17.17 11.02
N GLU A 344 7.24 -17.45 11.44
CA GLU A 344 6.61 -18.78 11.29
C GLU A 344 6.63 -19.26 9.82
N ASN A 345 6.45 -18.36 8.86
CA ASN A 345 6.44 -18.71 7.44
C ASN A 345 7.83 -18.86 6.81
N ILE A 346 8.87 -18.18 7.34
CA ILE A 346 10.22 -18.28 6.76
C ILE A 346 11.09 -19.36 7.45
N GLU A 347 10.77 -19.71 8.67
CA GLU A 347 11.55 -20.67 9.49
C GLU A 347 11.85 -22.00 8.77
N PRO A 348 10.91 -22.61 7.99
CA PRO A 348 11.18 -23.85 7.26
C PRO A 348 12.29 -23.75 6.19
N TYR A 349 12.61 -22.53 5.74
CA TYR A 349 13.63 -22.30 4.70
C TYR A 349 15.00 -21.93 5.27
N ILE A 350 15.05 -21.54 6.53
CA ILE A 350 16.27 -21.01 7.18
C ILE A 350 16.98 -22.09 8.01
N LYS A 351 16.24 -23.03 8.61
CA LYS A 351 16.77 -24.07 9.50
C LYS A 351 17.35 -25.30 8.79
N LYS A 352 17.81 -25.15 7.56
CA LYS A 352 18.48 -26.25 6.86
C LYS A 352 20.01 -25.97 6.79
#